data_f39c30e1f0f0c4c0b43f21565d741337
#
_entry.id   f39c30e1f0f0c4c0b43f21565d741337
#
_cell.length_a   1.000
_cell.length_b   1.000
_cell.length_c   1.000
_cell.angle_alpha   90.00
_cell.angle_beta   90.00
_cell.angle_gamma   90.00
#
_symmetry.space_group_name_H-M   'P 1'
#
loop_
_entity.id
_entity.type
_entity.pdbx_description
1 polymer ?
#
loop_
_entity_poly.entity_id
_entity_poly.type
_entity_poly.pdbx_seq_one_letter_code
_entity_poly.pdbx_strand_id
1 'polypeptide(L)'
;MKKFKKYFGTVLLLLLIGIVKPVEAENVDIVELTKNAGYEVNPANKPKASIVVDAYTGRILWQDNIDEVRDPASISKVMTVYLVMEAIANGELSIDQKITATKEDQAISNIYAISNNKIVEGVEYPIEELLKMTLVPSSNAATLMLANAITNDSAKFVEKMNAKAKELGMNHTYFNNASGAVAELFQGYYNPEGYDASKPNQTTARDLAILAMDIMNRFPKVLEYTNSAVVKTMEGTPYEEKFDTYNYSLPGAKYGIEGVNGLKTGSSGYGAFNYIATYDKDQMKLVEVVLGVGDWSNQDGEFIRHTFGNAILNYVLEHFSYRTILSAGEHNFDGHKITTNKTLSMIVEKGKIPEWQVENKKINVKLSGDFLKDNQKNPSVDVVAESGFADLPKEPEKRKQTLQVYIVQNAFAFAVIIGGSILFILVLFGESRAKKRRKQKRK
;
A
#
# COMPACT_ATOMS: atom_id res chain seq x y z
N MET A 1 27.49 40.16 36.82
CA MET A 1 27.64 38.87 36.08
C MET A 1 26.85 37.68 36.60
N LYS A 2 26.51 37.58 37.92
CA LYS A 2 25.75 36.42 38.48
C LYS A 2 24.25 36.44 38.16
N LYS A 3 23.61 37.61 37.92
CA LYS A 3 22.17 37.71 37.55
C LYS A 3 21.90 37.37 36.10
N PHE A 4 22.84 37.58 35.19
CA PHE A 4 22.68 37.27 33.77
C PHE A 4 22.69 35.77 33.45
N LYS A 5 23.40 34.97 34.26
CA LYS A 5 23.43 33.48 34.07
C LYS A 5 22.13 32.79 34.48
N LYS A 6 21.32 33.38 35.39
CA LYS A 6 20.09 32.75 35.87
C LYS A 6 18.93 32.90 34.87
N TYR A 7 18.91 34.01 34.11
CA TYR A 7 17.89 34.23 33.10
C TYR A 7 18.21 33.55 31.74
N PHE A 8 19.49 33.33 31.43
CA PHE A 8 19.90 32.62 30.21
C PHE A 8 19.53 31.15 30.25
N GLY A 9 19.61 30.49 31.41
CA GLY A 9 19.16 29.11 31.58
C GLY A 9 17.64 28.94 31.46
N THR A 10 16.88 29.91 31.97
CA THR A 10 15.40 29.88 31.92
C THR A 10 14.87 30.21 30.52
N VAL A 11 15.51 31.10 29.78
CA VAL A 11 15.15 31.44 28.40
C VAL A 11 15.51 30.29 27.43
N LEU A 12 16.62 29.57 27.67
CA LEU A 12 17.00 28.40 26.86
C LEU A 12 16.06 27.20 27.11
N LEU A 13 15.54 27.05 28.33
CA LEU A 13 14.56 26.00 28.66
C LEU A 13 13.17 26.32 28.08
N LEU A 14 12.79 27.60 27.99
CA LEU A 14 11.53 28.04 27.38
C LEU A 14 11.56 27.97 25.83
N LEU A 15 12.73 28.10 25.21
CA LEU A 15 12.90 27.94 23.76
C LEU A 15 12.90 26.48 23.32
N LEU A 16 13.12 25.52 24.23
CA LEU A 16 13.02 24.08 23.92
C LEU A 16 11.60 23.52 24.11
N ILE A 17 10.68 24.29 24.68
CA ILE A 17 9.23 24.03 24.62
C ILE A 17 8.70 24.74 23.38
N GLY A 18 9.34 24.53 22.25
CA GLY A 18 8.85 24.93 20.95
C GLY A 18 7.51 24.24 20.71
N ILE A 19 6.51 25.06 20.62
CA ILE A 19 5.13 24.81 20.28
C ILE A 19 5.06 23.71 19.21
N VAL A 20 4.89 22.44 19.63
CA VAL A 20 4.33 21.43 18.75
C VAL A 20 2.86 21.83 18.61
N LYS A 21 2.54 22.66 17.62
CA LYS A 21 1.16 22.80 17.18
C LYS A 21 0.69 21.38 16.86
N PRO A 22 -0.51 20.97 17.32
CA PRO A 22 -1.13 19.80 16.74
C PRO A 22 -1.21 20.08 15.24
N VAL A 23 -0.58 19.23 14.44
CA VAL A 23 -0.82 19.21 13.00
C VAL A 23 -2.27 18.74 12.89
N GLU A 24 -3.22 19.65 12.74
CA GLU A 24 -4.48 19.33 12.10
C GLU A 24 -4.08 18.67 10.78
N ALA A 25 -4.82 17.63 10.38
CA ALA A 25 -4.60 17.00 9.09
C ALA A 25 -4.69 18.10 8.03
N GLU A 26 -3.54 18.68 7.66
CA GLU A 26 -3.47 19.61 6.54
C GLU A 26 -4.00 18.84 5.34
N ASN A 27 -4.96 19.44 4.63
CA ASN A 27 -5.34 18.99 3.30
C ASN A 27 -4.11 19.16 2.40
N VAL A 28 -3.27 18.12 2.36
CA VAL A 28 -2.06 18.10 1.54
C VAL A 28 -2.50 18.08 0.08
N ASP A 29 -2.20 19.13 -0.66
CA ASP A 29 -2.47 19.17 -2.10
C ASP A 29 -1.54 18.18 -2.82
N ILE A 30 -2.13 17.18 -3.46
CA ILE A 30 -1.39 16.11 -4.15
C ILE A 30 -0.51 16.65 -5.30
N VAL A 31 -0.91 17.75 -5.94
CA VAL A 31 -0.14 18.38 -7.03
C VAL A 31 1.11 19.03 -6.44
N GLU A 32 0.96 19.74 -5.33
CA GLU A 32 2.08 20.34 -4.61
C GLU A 32 3.01 19.27 -4.03
N LEU A 33 2.43 18.23 -3.41
CA LEU A 33 3.18 17.09 -2.92
C LEU A 33 4.04 16.46 -4.02
N THR A 34 3.46 16.27 -5.22
CA THR A 34 4.17 15.64 -6.34
C THR A 34 5.29 16.55 -6.88
N LYS A 35 5.08 17.87 -6.92
CA LYS A 35 6.14 18.84 -7.26
C LYS A 35 7.27 18.81 -6.23
N ASN A 36 6.94 18.78 -4.94
CA ASN A 36 7.91 18.74 -3.86
C ASN A 36 8.73 17.44 -3.87
N ALA A 37 8.16 16.35 -4.37
CA ALA A 37 8.87 15.10 -4.63
C ALA A 37 9.79 15.15 -5.87
N GLY A 38 9.89 16.29 -6.56
CA GLY A 38 10.79 16.53 -7.69
C GLY A 38 10.22 16.15 -9.06
N TYR A 39 8.90 15.89 -9.16
CA TYR A 39 8.26 15.57 -10.44
C TYR A 39 7.62 16.81 -11.07
N GLU A 40 7.77 16.92 -12.40
CA GLU A 40 6.99 17.88 -13.18
C GLU A 40 5.58 17.33 -13.39
N VAL A 41 4.56 18.08 -12.97
CA VAL A 41 3.16 17.68 -13.11
C VAL A 41 2.29 18.83 -13.59
N ASN A 42 1.36 18.50 -14.49
CA ASN A 42 0.26 19.39 -14.83
C ASN A 42 -0.91 19.13 -13.85
N PRO A 43 -1.44 20.14 -13.16
CA PRO A 43 -2.58 19.99 -12.24
C PRO A 43 -3.81 19.33 -12.88
N ALA A 44 -4.01 19.46 -14.20
CA ALA A 44 -5.09 18.80 -14.91
C ALA A 44 -4.99 17.26 -14.90
N ASN A 45 -3.79 16.71 -14.66
CA ASN A 45 -3.54 15.28 -14.57
C ASN A 45 -3.72 14.72 -13.14
N LYS A 46 -4.17 15.54 -12.17
CA LYS A 46 -4.41 15.10 -10.80
C LYS A 46 -5.26 13.82 -10.79
N PRO A 47 -4.89 12.79 -9.99
CA PRO A 47 -5.73 11.62 -9.76
C PRO A 47 -7.16 12.01 -9.34
N LYS A 48 -8.14 11.25 -9.78
CA LYS A 48 -9.55 11.43 -9.35
C LYS A 48 -9.79 10.80 -7.99
N ALA A 49 -9.09 9.70 -7.68
CA ALA A 49 -9.12 9.06 -6.37
C ALA A 49 -7.77 8.43 -6.04
N SER A 50 -7.39 8.43 -4.76
CA SER A 50 -6.20 7.74 -4.30
C SER A 50 -6.30 7.31 -2.83
N ILE A 51 -5.67 6.19 -2.48
CA ILE A 51 -5.62 5.66 -1.13
C ILE A 51 -4.29 4.95 -0.88
N VAL A 52 -3.77 5.03 0.34
CA VAL A 52 -2.72 4.12 0.85
C VAL A 52 -3.19 3.54 2.18
N VAL A 53 -3.04 2.24 2.32
CA VAL A 53 -3.46 1.51 3.53
C VAL A 53 -2.35 0.61 4.07
N ASP A 54 -2.35 0.43 5.38
CA ASP A 54 -1.63 -0.65 6.04
C ASP A 54 -2.30 -1.99 5.72
N ALA A 55 -1.59 -2.87 5.02
CA ALA A 55 -2.13 -4.16 4.56
C ALA A 55 -2.41 -5.16 5.69
N TYR A 56 -1.91 -4.95 6.90
CA TYR A 56 -2.22 -5.80 8.05
C TYR A 56 -3.50 -5.38 8.77
N THR A 57 -3.66 -4.08 9.00
CA THR A 57 -4.76 -3.55 9.81
C THR A 57 -5.90 -3.00 8.98
N GLY A 58 -5.65 -2.67 7.70
CA GLY A 58 -6.59 -1.94 6.84
C GLY A 58 -6.76 -0.48 7.24
N ARG A 59 -5.87 0.04 8.10
CA ARG A 59 -5.87 1.46 8.46
C ARG A 59 -5.48 2.31 7.25
N ILE A 60 -6.25 3.37 7.02
CA ILE A 60 -5.98 4.33 5.96
C ILE A 60 -4.88 5.29 6.41
N LEU A 61 -3.82 5.40 5.61
CA LEU A 61 -2.66 6.26 5.87
C LEU A 61 -2.66 7.50 4.97
N TRP A 62 -3.34 7.40 3.82
CA TRP A 62 -3.62 8.47 2.87
C TRP A 62 -4.97 8.24 2.21
N GLN A 63 -5.73 9.32 1.95
CA GLN A 63 -6.99 9.24 1.21
C GLN A 63 -7.31 10.54 0.46
N ASP A 64 -7.80 10.40 -0.76
CA ASP A 64 -8.42 11.47 -1.56
C ASP A 64 -9.52 10.86 -2.43
N ASN A 65 -10.78 11.26 -2.25
CA ASN A 65 -11.97 10.79 -3.00
C ASN A 65 -12.12 9.26 -3.11
N ILE A 66 -11.78 8.52 -2.05
CA ILE A 66 -11.59 7.06 -2.08
C ILE A 66 -12.84 6.26 -2.45
N ASP A 67 -14.02 6.86 -2.34
CA ASP A 67 -15.33 6.26 -2.64
C ASP A 67 -15.91 6.75 -3.99
N GLU A 68 -15.14 7.52 -4.78
CA GLU A 68 -15.54 7.90 -6.13
C GLU A 68 -15.54 6.68 -7.05
N VAL A 69 -16.70 6.40 -7.68
CA VAL A 69 -16.87 5.27 -8.59
C VAL A 69 -16.17 5.55 -9.91
N ARG A 70 -15.27 4.65 -10.32
CA ARG A 70 -14.45 4.76 -11.51
C ARG A 70 -14.39 3.45 -12.30
N ASP A 71 -14.04 3.52 -13.58
CA ASP A 71 -13.64 2.35 -14.35
C ASP A 71 -12.21 1.92 -13.97
N PRO A 72 -12.03 0.69 -13.43
CA PRO A 72 -10.71 0.16 -13.11
C PRO A 72 -9.88 -0.23 -14.33
N ALA A 73 -10.50 -0.34 -15.51
CA ALA A 73 -9.88 -0.92 -16.70
C ALA A 73 -9.25 -2.29 -16.37
N SER A 74 -8.04 -2.56 -16.87
CA SER A 74 -7.33 -3.84 -16.66
C SER A 74 -6.98 -4.17 -15.19
N ILE A 75 -7.20 -3.27 -14.24
CA ILE A 75 -7.13 -3.63 -12.81
C ILE A 75 -8.19 -4.69 -12.46
N SER A 76 -9.29 -4.77 -13.20
CA SER A 76 -10.31 -5.82 -13.07
C SER A 76 -9.72 -7.24 -13.09
N LYS A 77 -8.60 -7.46 -13.81
CA LYS A 77 -7.89 -8.74 -13.88
C LYS A 77 -7.40 -9.24 -12.52
N VAL A 78 -7.23 -8.33 -11.56
CA VAL A 78 -6.84 -8.69 -10.18
C VAL A 78 -7.93 -9.55 -9.54
N MET A 79 -9.23 -9.30 -9.81
CA MET A 79 -10.32 -10.15 -9.34
C MET A 79 -10.32 -11.52 -10.07
N THR A 80 -10.03 -11.55 -11.35
CA THR A 80 -9.88 -12.82 -12.09
C THR A 80 -8.73 -13.67 -11.51
N VAL A 81 -7.58 -13.05 -11.27
CA VAL A 81 -6.43 -13.70 -10.62
C VAL A 81 -6.80 -14.17 -9.20
N TYR A 82 -7.53 -13.36 -8.43
CA TYR A 82 -8.00 -13.75 -7.09
C TYR A 82 -8.81 -15.06 -7.14
N LEU A 83 -9.79 -15.14 -8.05
CA LEU A 83 -10.63 -16.34 -8.20
C LEU A 83 -9.82 -17.58 -8.62
N VAL A 84 -8.83 -17.40 -9.49
CA VAL A 84 -7.92 -18.50 -9.89
C VAL A 84 -7.08 -18.96 -8.71
N MET A 85 -6.50 -18.05 -7.95
CA MET A 85 -5.70 -18.38 -6.75
C MET A 85 -6.56 -19.04 -5.67
N GLU A 86 -7.81 -18.63 -5.52
CA GLU A 86 -8.76 -19.25 -4.60
C GLU A 86 -9.11 -20.69 -5.06
N ALA A 87 -9.36 -20.90 -6.36
CA ALA A 87 -9.59 -22.23 -6.92
C ALA A 87 -8.37 -23.17 -6.74
N ILE A 88 -7.14 -22.62 -6.86
CA ILE A 88 -5.91 -23.38 -6.58
C ILE A 88 -5.83 -23.71 -5.08
N ALA A 89 -6.11 -22.77 -4.20
CA ALA A 89 -6.07 -22.99 -2.75
C ALA A 89 -7.12 -24.02 -2.29
N ASN A 90 -8.26 -24.09 -2.98
CA ASN A 90 -9.31 -25.08 -2.74
C ASN A 90 -9.03 -26.46 -3.38
N GLY A 91 -7.97 -26.60 -4.19
CA GLY A 91 -7.65 -27.85 -4.91
C GLY A 91 -8.52 -28.10 -6.15
N GLU A 92 -9.25 -27.10 -6.62
CA GLU A 92 -10.07 -27.17 -7.84
C GLU A 92 -9.22 -27.04 -9.11
N LEU A 93 -8.10 -26.29 -9.02
CA LEU A 93 -7.09 -26.11 -10.06
C LEU A 93 -5.69 -26.41 -9.51
N SER A 94 -4.74 -26.70 -10.40
CA SER A 94 -3.32 -26.76 -10.04
C SER A 94 -2.55 -25.66 -10.74
N ILE A 95 -1.55 -25.11 -10.08
CA ILE A 95 -0.71 -24.05 -10.66
C ILE A 95 0.03 -24.52 -11.92
N ASP A 96 0.38 -25.80 -11.98
CA ASP A 96 1.05 -26.44 -13.11
C ASP A 96 0.07 -26.99 -14.16
N GLN A 97 -1.25 -26.90 -13.91
CA GLN A 97 -2.25 -27.37 -14.86
C GLN A 97 -2.11 -26.59 -16.17
N LYS A 98 -2.10 -27.32 -17.27
CA LYS A 98 -1.97 -26.77 -18.62
C LYS A 98 -3.34 -26.55 -19.25
N ILE A 99 -3.49 -25.42 -19.90
CA ILE A 99 -4.67 -25.04 -20.67
C ILE A 99 -4.26 -24.99 -22.14
N THR A 100 -4.89 -25.82 -22.96
CA THR A 100 -4.65 -25.80 -24.41
C THR A 100 -5.38 -24.61 -25.05
N ALA A 101 -4.63 -23.73 -25.69
CA ALA A 101 -5.20 -22.58 -26.38
C ALA A 101 -6.07 -23.01 -27.57
N THR A 102 -7.25 -22.43 -27.64
CA THR A 102 -8.19 -22.63 -28.73
C THR A 102 -7.91 -21.68 -29.90
N LYS A 103 -8.55 -21.93 -31.04
CA LYS A 103 -8.56 -20.97 -32.17
C LYS A 103 -9.12 -19.62 -31.76
N GLU A 104 -10.10 -19.60 -30.87
CA GLU A 104 -10.71 -18.36 -30.36
C GLU A 104 -9.74 -17.59 -29.47
N ASP A 105 -9.01 -18.24 -28.58
CA ASP A 105 -7.98 -17.60 -27.75
C ASP A 105 -6.90 -16.94 -28.63
N GLN A 106 -6.46 -17.62 -29.69
CA GLN A 106 -5.54 -17.04 -30.66
C GLN A 106 -6.16 -15.83 -31.39
N ALA A 107 -7.42 -15.92 -31.79
CA ALA A 107 -8.10 -14.83 -32.46
C ALA A 107 -8.20 -13.59 -31.55
N ILE A 108 -8.56 -13.78 -30.28
CA ILE A 108 -8.59 -12.71 -29.28
C ILE A 108 -7.19 -12.11 -29.07
N SER A 109 -6.15 -12.96 -29.02
CA SER A 109 -4.77 -12.48 -28.83
C SER A 109 -4.27 -11.58 -29.95
N ASN A 110 -4.87 -11.67 -31.14
CA ASN A 110 -4.56 -10.87 -32.33
C ASN A 110 -5.36 -9.56 -32.40
N ILE A 111 -6.28 -9.29 -31.49
CA ILE A 111 -7.04 -8.03 -31.45
C ILE A 111 -6.12 -6.89 -31.01
N TYR A 112 -5.73 -6.02 -31.93
CA TYR A 112 -4.80 -4.91 -31.66
C TYR A 112 -5.37 -3.83 -30.74
N ALA A 113 -6.69 -3.67 -30.71
CA ALA A 113 -7.35 -2.61 -29.93
C ALA A 113 -7.30 -2.83 -28.41
N ILE A 114 -6.92 -4.02 -27.93
CA ILE A 114 -6.84 -4.39 -26.53
C ILE A 114 -5.47 -5.00 -26.22
N SER A 115 -5.03 -4.88 -24.95
CA SER A 115 -3.73 -5.43 -24.53
C SER A 115 -3.71 -6.95 -24.63
N ASN A 116 -2.72 -7.48 -25.32
CA ASN A 116 -2.51 -8.92 -25.47
C ASN A 116 -1.00 -9.24 -25.57
N ASN A 117 -0.69 -10.50 -25.38
CA ASN A 117 0.52 -11.15 -25.84
C ASN A 117 0.15 -12.23 -26.88
N LYS A 118 1.13 -12.84 -27.51
CA LYS A 118 0.90 -13.89 -28.51
C LYS A 118 0.39 -15.18 -27.86
N ILE A 119 -0.80 -15.61 -28.21
CA ILE A 119 -1.33 -16.96 -27.90
C ILE A 119 -1.44 -17.76 -29.19
N VAL A 120 -1.02 -19.01 -29.18
CA VAL A 120 -0.98 -19.88 -30.36
C VAL A 120 -1.90 -21.07 -30.15
N GLU A 121 -2.82 -21.29 -31.10
CA GLU A 121 -3.75 -22.44 -31.11
C GLU A 121 -3.01 -23.77 -30.95
N GLY A 122 -3.54 -24.66 -30.11
CA GLY A 122 -2.98 -25.99 -29.83
C GLY A 122 -1.80 -26.01 -28.87
N VAL A 123 -1.25 -24.85 -28.46
CA VAL A 123 -0.19 -24.77 -27.47
C VAL A 123 -0.77 -24.89 -26.07
N GLU A 124 -0.11 -25.66 -25.22
CA GLU A 124 -0.45 -25.81 -23.80
C GLU A 124 0.27 -24.75 -22.96
N TYR A 125 -0.50 -23.90 -22.27
CA TYR A 125 -0.01 -22.87 -21.36
C TYR A 125 -0.29 -23.26 -19.91
N PRO A 126 0.74 -23.43 -19.05
CA PRO A 126 0.53 -23.58 -17.61
C PRO A 126 -0.25 -22.41 -17.01
N ILE A 127 -1.08 -22.65 -16.01
CA ILE A 127 -1.83 -21.59 -15.30
C ILE A 127 -0.85 -20.53 -14.76
N GLU A 128 0.32 -20.92 -14.25
CA GLU A 128 1.34 -19.98 -13.77
C GLU A 128 1.78 -19.01 -14.88
N GLU A 129 1.98 -19.48 -16.11
CA GLU A 129 2.37 -18.64 -17.23
C GLU A 129 1.23 -17.71 -17.65
N LEU A 130 -0.01 -18.20 -17.65
CA LEU A 130 -1.19 -17.38 -17.95
C LEU A 130 -1.39 -16.28 -16.87
N LEU A 131 -1.07 -16.56 -15.59
CA LEU A 131 -1.09 -15.54 -14.52
C LEU A 131 -0.05 -14.45 -14.77
N LYS A 132 1.19 -14.81 -15.16
CA LYS A 132 2.22 -13.84 -15.53
C LYS A 132 1.78 -12.99 -16.73
N MET A 133 1.23 -13.61 -17.79
CA MET A 133 0.71 -12.92 -18.97
C MET A 133 -0.47 -12.01 -18.65
N THR A 134 -1.34 -12.39 -17.73
CA THR A 134 -2.47 -11.58 -17.27
C THR A 134 -2.01 -10.35 -16.49
N LEU A 135 -1.04 -10.51 -15.61
CA LEU A 135 -0.61 -9.47 -14.68
C LEU A 135 0.38 -8.48 -15.31
N VAL A 136 1.38 -8.95 -16.06
CA VAL A 136 2.49 -8.11 -16.55
C VAL A 136 2.15 -7.42 -17.87
N PRO A 137 2.03 -8.11 -19.04
CA PRO A 137 1.63 -7.47 -20.29
C PRO A 137 0.12 -7.18 -20.34
N SER A 138 -0.62 -7.56 -19.30
CA SER A 138 -2.06 -7.29 -19.22
C SER A 138 -2.89 -8.02 -20.27
N SER A 139 -2.48 -9.23 -20.71
CA SER A 139 -3.12 -10.00 -21.75
C SER A 139 -4.60 -10.28 -21.47
N ASN A 140 -5.47 -9.86 -22.38
CA ASN A 140 -6.89 -10.17 -22.31
C ASN A 140 -7.16 -11.64 -22.68
N ALA A 141 -6.46 -12.18 -23.70
CA ALA A 141 -6.59 -13.59 -24.07
C ALA A 141 -6.22 -14.51 -22.92
N ALA A 142 -5.05 -14.32 -22.28
CA ALA A 142 -4.64 -15.11 -21.12
C ALA A 142 -5.63 -14.98 -19.95
N THR A 143 -6.21 -13.78 -19.74
CA THR A 143 -7.22 -13.57 -18.71
C THR A 143 -8.48 -14.39 -18.95
N LEU A 144 -8.96 -14.47 -20.20
CA LEU A 144 -10.14 -15.25 -20.55
C LEU A 144 -9.85 -16.77 -20.50
N MET A 145 -8.66 -17.21 -20.91
CA MET A 145 -8.23 -18.60 -20.72
C MET A 145 -8.26 -19.01 -19.23
N LEU A 146 -7.79 -18.15 -18.32
CA LEU A 146 -7.88 -18.36 -16.87
C LEU A 146 -9.34 -18.39 -16.37
N ALA A 147 -10.19 -17.48 -16.85
CA ALA A 147 -11.60 -17.47 -16.50
C ALA A 147 -12.30 -18.74 -16.96
N ASN A 148 -12.01 -19.21 -18.18
CA ASN A 148 -12.54 -20.45 -18.75
C ASN A 148 -12.03 -21.70 -18.03
N ALA A 149 -10.85 -21.67 -17.39
CA ALA A 149 -10.39 -22.76 -16.55
C ALA A 149 -11.26 -22.96 -15.29
N ILE A 150 -11.94 -21.92 -14.82
CA ILE A 150 -12.88 -22.00 -13.70
C ILE A 150 -14.28 -22.41 -14.20
N THR A 151 -14.73 -21.80 -15.30
CA THR A 151 -16.01 -22.11 -15.94
C THR A 151 -16.02 -21.66 -17.41
N ASN A 152 -16.47 -22.54 -18.31
CA ASN A 152 -16.61 -22.23 -19.73
C ASN A 152 -17.81 -21.32 -20.05
N ASP A 153 -18.40 -20.70 -19.05
CA ASP A 153 -19.54 -19.82 -19.16
C ASP A 153 -19.09 -18.42 -18.68
N SER A 154 -18.93 -17.51 -19.63
CA SER A 154 -18.44 -16.16 -19.33
C SER A 154 -19.38 -15.37 -18.42
N ALA A 155 -20.70 -15.58 -18.52
CA ALA A 155 -21.68 -14.93 -17.63
C ALA A 155 -21.56 -15.44 -16.21
N LYS A 156 -21.45 -16.77 -16.02
CA LYS A 156 -21.21 -17.37 -14.68
C LYS A 156 -19.90 -16.93 -14.09
N PHE A 157 -18.86 -16.72 -14.90
CA PHE A 157 -17.60 -16.18 -14.39
C PHE A 157 -17.77 -14.77 -13.84
N VAL A 158 -18.46 -13.88 -14.56
CA VAL A 158 -18.74 -12.51 -14.11
C VAL A 158 -19.65 -12.52 -12.87
N GLU A 159 -20.63 -13.43 -12.78
CA GLU A 159 -21.42 -13.64 -11.55
C GLU A 159 -20.52 -13.99 -10.35
N LYS A 160 -19.54 -14.90 -10.54
CA LYS A 160 -18.57 -15.24 -9.48
C LYS A 160 -17.73 -14.01 -9.06
N MET A 161 -17.29 -13.17 -10.00
CA MET A 161 -16.57 -11.94 -9.69
C MET A 161 -17.43 -11.00 -8.83
N ASN A 162 -18.70 -10.78 -9.21
CA ASN A 162 -19.63 -9.92 -8.46
C ASN A 162 -19.98 -10.51 -7.08
N ALA A 163 -20.16 -11.83 -6.99
CA ALA A 163 -20.37 -12.51 -5.71
C ALA A 163 -19.17 -12.37 -4.77
N LYS A 164 -17.94 -12.51 -5.31
CA LYS A 164 -16.71 -12.34 -4.54
C LYS A 164 -16.49 -10.88 -4.12
N ALA A 165 -16.78 -9.92 -4.95
CA ALA A 165 -16.73 -8.50 -4.60
C ALA A 165 -17.66 -8.21 -3.38
N LYS A 166 -18.88 -8.74 -3.41
CA LYS A 166 -19.82 -8.62 -2.29
C LYS A 166 -19.31 -9.32 -1.02
N GLU A 167 -18.75 -10.53 -1.15
CA GLU A 167 -18.18 -11.29 -0.02
C GLU A 167 -17.03 -10.52 0.65
N LEU A 168 -16.16 -9.91 -0.14
CA LEU A 168 -15.04 -9.10 0.34
C LEU A 168 -15.48 -7.75 0.93
N GLY A 169 -16.73 -7.33 0.70
CA GLY A 169 -17.26 -6.03 1.15
C GLY A 169 -16.89 -4.88 0.21
N MET A 170 -16.64 -5.16 -1.07
CA MET A 170 -16.43 -4.18 -2.13
C MET A 170 -17.79 -3.65 -2.61
N ASN A 171 -18.40 -2.78 -1.80
CA ASN A 171 -19.81 -2.41 -1.93
C ASN A 171 -20.13 -1.50 -3.13
N HIS A 172 -19.12 -0.90 -3.75
CA HIS A 172 -19.24 0.00 -4.90
C HIS A 172 -18.58 -0.61 -6.16
N THR A 173 -18.39 -1.94 -6.18
CA THR A 173 -17.78 -2.65 -7.29
C THR A 173 -18.82 -3.47 -8.04
N TYR A 174 -18.82 -3.35 -9.36
CA TYR A 174 -19.63 -4.15 -10.26
C TYR A 174 -18.86 -4.50 -11.53
N PHE A 175 -18.79 -5.78 -11.84
CA PHE A 175 -18.12 -6.29 -13.03
C PHE A 175 -19.14 -6.60 -14.14
N ASN A 176 -18.87 -6.10 -15.34
CA ASN A 176 -19.57 -6.45 -16.58
C ASN A 176 -18.77 -7.48 -17.40
N ASN A 177 -17.47 -7.62 -17.11
CA ASN A 177 -16.58 -8.52 -17.84
C ASN A 177 -15.38 -8.94 -16.99
N ALA A 178 -14.67 -9.99 -17.41
CA ALA A 178 -13.58 -10.60 -16.67
C ALA A 178 -12.26 -9.83 -16.75
N SER A 179 -12.07 -8.93 -17.72
CA SER A 179 -10.73 -8.41 -18.04
C SER A 179 -10.56 -6.91 -17.84
N GLY A 180 -11.67 -6.16 -17.81
CA GLY A 180 -11.70 -4.70 -17.76
C GLY A 180 -11.73 -4.01 -19.12
N ALA A 181 -11.57 -4.74 -20.21
CA ALA A 181 -11.91 -4.24 -21.55
C ALA A 181 -13.41 -4.50 -21.82
N VAL A 182 -14.15 -3.51 -22.29
CA VAL A 182 -15.58 -3.67 -22.64
C VAL A 182 -15.77 -4.77 -23.68
N ALA A 183 -16.82 -5.57 -23.53
CA ALA A 183 -16.99 -6.80 -24.32
C ALA A 183 -17.10 -6.53 -25.83
N GLU A 184 -17.61 -5.39 -26.24
CA GLU A 184 -17.69 -5.00 -27.67
C GLU A 184 -16.32 -4.93 -28.38
N LEU A 185 -15.23 -4.66 -27.65
CA LEU A 185 -13.86 -4.64 -28.20
C LEU A 185 -13.34 -6.03 -28.59
N PHE A 186 -13.98 -7.10 -28.14
CA PHE A 186 -13.58 -8.47 -28.45
C PHE A 186 -14.14 -8.99 -29.77
N GLN A 187 -14.80 -8.15 -30.60
CA GLN A 187 -15.26 -8.46 -31.94
C GLN A 187 -16.20 -9.71 -32.03
N GLY A 188 -16.96 -9.93 -30.96
CA GLY A 188 -17.89 -11.06 -30.84
C GLY A 188 -17.30 -12.35 -30.23
N TYR A 189 -15.98 -12.44 -30.03
CA TYR A 189 -15.34 -13.61 -29.39
C TYR A 189 -15.60 -13.70 -27.88
N TYR A 190 -16.00 -12.61 -27.23
CA TYR A 190 -16.33 -12.59 -25.81
C TYR A 190 -17.52 -11.67 -25.55
N ASN A 191 -18.60 -12.22 -25.05
CA ASN A 191 -19.82 -11.48 -24.74
C ASN A 191 -20.59 -12.20 -23.61
N PRO A 192 -20.38 -11.86 -22.33
CA PRO A 192 -21.12 -12.47 -21.22
C PRO A 192 -22.62 -12.20 -21.36
N GLU A 193 -23.43 -13.24 -21.42
CA GLU A 193 -24.89 -13.13 -21.56
C GLU A 193 -25.49 -12.41 -20.36
N GLY A 194 -26.41 -11.49 -20.61
CA GLY A 194 -27.06 -10.70 -19.55
C GLY A 194 -26.28 -9.48 -19.05
N TYR A 195 -25.07 -9.26 -19.57
CA TYR A 195 -24.26 -8.08 -19.28
C TYR A 195 -24.18 -7.13 -20.48
N ASP A 196 -24.09 -5.83 -20.20
CA ASP A 196 -24.00 -4.81 -21.27
C ASP A 196 -22.59 -4.77 -21.85
N ALA A 197 -22.45 -5.16 -23.11
CA ALA A 197 -21.15 -5.26 -23.80
C ALA A 197 -20.40 -3.91 -23.93
N SER A 198 -21.11 -2.78 -23.88
CA SER A 198 -20.56 -1.44 -23.97
C SER A 198 -20.16 -0.84 -22.62
N LYS A 199 -20.61 -1.43 -21.50
CA LYS A 199 -20.38 -0.90 -20.17
C LYS A 199 -19.04 -1.33 -19.58
N PRO A 200 -18.23 -0.38 -19.08
CA PRO A 200 -17.03 -0.71 -18.32
C PRO A 200 -17.40 -1.33 -16.95
N ASN A 201 -16.44 -1.98 -16.35
CA ASN A 201 -16.50 -2.34 -14.93
C ASN A 201 -16.50 -1.07 -14.07
N GLN A 202 -16.99 -1.17 -12.84
CA GLN A 202 -17.06 -0.07 -11.89
C GLN A 202 -16.46 -0.50 -10.55
N THR A 203 -15.72 0.41 -9.91
CA THR A 203 -15.12 0.18 -8.60
C THR A 203 -14.73 1.51 -7.94
N THR A 204 -14.17 1.45 -6.73
CA THR A 204 -13.60 2.60 -6.01
C THR A 204 -12.18 2.30 -5.57
N ALA A 205 -11.41 3.33 -5.19
CA ALA A 205 -10.07 3.13 -4.64
C ALA A 205 -10.11 2.32 -3.33
N ARG A 206 -11.12 2.53 -2.48
CA ARG A 206 -11.38 1.73 -1.27
C ARG A 206 -11.57 0.25 -1.60
N ASP A 207 -12.45 -0.07 -2.53
CA ASP A 207 -12.79 -1.44 -2.88
C ASP A 207 -11.57 -2.19 -3.48
N LEU A 208 -10.79 -1.51 -4.33
CA LEU A 208 -9.56 -2.08 -4.86
C LEU A 208 -8.48 -2.28 -3.79
N ALA A 209 -8.40 -1.39 -2.81
CA ALA A 209 -7.50 -1.58 -1.67
C ALA A 209 -7.90 -2.80 -0.83
N ILE A 210 -9.20 -3.06 -0.63
CA ILE A 210 -9.72 -4.26 0.02
C ILE A 210 -9.26 -5.52 -0.75
N LEU A 211 -9.43 -5.56 -2.07
CA LEU A 211 -9.04 -6.68 -2.90
C LEU A 211 -7.53 -6.93 -2.86
N ALA A 212 -6.73 -5.87 -3.04
CA ALA A 212 -5.28 -5.98 -3.06
C ALA A 212 -4.71 -6.39 -1.69
N MET A 213 -5.28 -5.86 -0.59
CA MET A 213 -4.91 -6.25 0.77
C MET A 213 -5.20 -7.75 1.00
N ASP A 214 -6.33 -8.26 0.54
CA ASP A 214 -6.69 -9.66 0.71
C ASP A 214 -5.77 -10.57 -0.11
N ILE A 215 -5.39 -10.17 -1.33
CA ILE A 215 -4.38 -10.89 -2.15
C ILE A 215 -3.03 -10.95 -1.43
N MET A 216 -2.52 -9.82 -0.92
CA MET A 216 -1.24 -9.79 -0.21
C MET A 216 -1.22 -10.74 1.00
N ASN A 217 -2.35 -10.87 1.68
CA ASN A 217 -2.46 -11.67 2.90
C ASN A 217 -2.74 -13.15 2.62
N ARG A 218 -3.59 -13.47 1.64
CA ARG A 218 -4.01 -14.85 1.34
C ARG A 218 -3.19 -15.51 0.24
N PHE A 219 -2.77 -14.74 -0.75
CA PHE A 219 -2.13 -15.25 -1.97
C PHE A 219 -0.82 -14.50 -2.29
N PRO A 220 0.13 -14.39 -1.33
CA PRO A 220 1.34 -13.59 -1.52
C PRO A 220 2.19 -14.02 -2.71
N LYS A 221 2.05 -15.28 -3.18
CA LYS A 221 2.73 -15.79 -4.38
C LYS A 221 2.40 -14.95 -5.64
N VAL A 222 1.25 -14.30 -5.71
CA VAL A 222 0.88 -13.40 -6.82
C VAL A 222 1.92 -12.29 -7.00
N LEU A 223 2.51 -11.80 -5.92
CA LEU A 223 3.50 -10.73 -5.97
C LEU A 223 4.84 -11.19 -6.57
N GLU A 224 5.14 -12.48 -6.53
CA GLU A 224 6.34 -13.04 -7.19
C GLU A 224 6.28 -12.89 -8.71
N TYR A 225 5.07 -12.84 -9.30
CA TYR A 225 4.86 -12.63 -10.73
C TYR A 225 4.97 -11.17 -11.16
N THR A 226 4.85 -10.23 -10.23
CA THR A 226 4.75 -8.78 -10.52
C THR A 226 5.90 -7.95 -9.96
N ASN A 227 6.84 -8.54 -9.22
CA ASN A 227 7.90 -7.83 -8.50
C ASN A 227 9.14 -7.48 -9.34
N SER A 228 9.11 -7.78 -10.65
CA SER A 228 10.25 -7.56 -11.53
C SER A 228 9.90 -6.57 -12.65
N ALA A 229 10.85 -5.68 -12.96
CA ALA A 229 10.71 -4.75 -14.08
C ALA A 229 10.66 -5.47 -15.45
N VAL A 230 11.21 -6.68 -15.52
CA VAL A 230 11.24 -7.53 -16.73
C VAL A 230 10.81 -8.93 -16.35
N VAL A 231 9.84 -9.47 -17.06
CA VAL A 231 9.32 -10.83 -16.84
C VAL A 231 9.39 -11.62 -18.15
N LYS A 232 9.82 -12.88 -18.04
CA LYS A 232 9.74 -13.84 -19.13
C LYS A 232 8.60 -14.82 -18.89
N THR A 233 7.98 -15.24 -19.96
CA THR A 233 6.96 -16.30 -19.96
C THR A 233 7.32 -17.40 -20.93
N MET A 234 6.85 -18.62 -20.68
CA MET A 234 7.13 -19.82 -21.49
C MET A 234 8.62 -20.04 -21.72
N GLU A 235 9.45 -19.72 -20.73
CA GLU A 235 10.92 -19.74 -20.83
C GLU A 235 11.44 -21.10 -21.28
N GLY A 236 12.42 -21.09 -22.21
CA GLY A 236 13.02 -22.28 -22.79
C GLY A 236 12.15 -23.03 -23.80
N THR A 237 11.00 -22.47 -24.19
CA THR A 237 10.13 -23.03 -25.24
C THR A 237 10.18 -22.15 -26.52
N PRO A 238 9.70 -22.64 -27.66
CA PRO A 238 9.54 -21.82 -28.88
C PRO A 238 8.56 -20.63 -28.72
N TYR A 239 7.86 -20.56 -27.60
CA TYR A 239 6.84 -19.55 -27.27
C TYR A 239 7.30 -18.60 -26.17
N GLU A 240 8.61 -18.57 -25.88
CA GLU A 240 9.18 -17.63 -24.91
C GLU A 240 8.94 -16.21 -25.37
N GLU A 241 8.38 -15.40 -24.46
CA GLU A 241 8.24 -13.95 -24.60
C GLU A 241 8.85 -13.23 -23.41
N LYS A 242 9.32 -12.01 -23.66
CA LYS A 242 9.88 -11.12 -22.65
C LYS A 242 9.07 -9.84 -22.61
N PHE A 243 8.66 -9.41 -21.42
CA PHE A 243 7.84 -8.22 -21.21
C PHE A 243 8.52 -7.27 -20.26
N ASP A 244 8.55 -5.99 -20.62
CA ASP A 244 8.80 -4.92 -19.70
C ASP A 244 7.50 -4.58 -18.95
N THR A 245 7.62 -4.28 -17.66
CA THR A 245 6.46 -3.96 -16.83
C THR A 245 5.85 -2.61 -17.20
N TYR A 246 4.53 -2.48 -17.08
CA TYR A 246 3.84 -1.19 -17.06
C TYR A 246 3.80 -0.55 -15.66
N ASN A 247 4.25 -1.26 -14.62
CA ASN A 247 4.40 -0.69 -13.30
C ASN A 247 5.78 -0.04 -13.15
N TYR A 248 5.88 1.23 -13.57
CA TYR A 248 7.14 1.96 -13.56
C TYR A 248 7.62 2.34 -12.14
N SER A 249 6.86 2.05 -11.09
CA SER A 249 7.30 2.21 -9.69
C SER A 249 8.10 1.03 -9.15
N LEU A 250 8.20 -0.09 -9.90
CA LEU A 250 9.03 -1.25 -9.50
C LEU A 250 10.52 -0.92 -9.52
N PRO A 251 11.31 -1.48 -8.59
CA PRO A 251 12.78 -1.40 -8.64
C PRO A 251 13.31 -1.82 -10.01
N GLY A 252 14.22 -1.00 -10.56
CA GLY A 252 14.77 -1.20 -11.90
C GLY A 252 13.91 -0.64 -13.05
N ALA A 253 12.67 -0.20 -12.80
CA ALA A 253 11.86 0.55 -13.76
C ALA A 253 12.10 2.07 -13.65
N LYS A 254 11.44 2.85 -14.53
CA LYS A 254 11.72 4.29 -14.74
C LYS A 254 11.64 5.15 -13.48
N TYR A 255 10.72 4.84 -12.56
CA TYR A 255 10.48 5.60 -11.33
C TYR A 255 10.60 4.72 -10.08
N GLY A 256 11.43 3.68 -10.14
CA GLY A 256 11.53 2.65 -9.13
C GLY A 256 11.67 3.14 -7.69
N ILE A 257 10.86 2.58 -6.80
CA ILE A 257 10.95 2.73 -5.35
C ILE A 257 11.29 1.38 -4.73
N GLU A 258 12.35 1.34 -3.94
CA GLU A 258 12.75 0.15 -3.21
C GLU A 258 11.65 -0.31 -2.25
N GLY A 259 11.22 -1.57 -2.38
CA GLY A 259 10.13 -2.16 -1.60
C GLY A 259 8.80 -2.26 -2.36
N VAL A 260 8.62 -1.55 -3.47
CA VAL A 260 7.48 -1.80 -4.37
C VAL A 260 7.66 -3.15 -5.05
N ASN A 261 6.62 -4.02 -4.99
CA ASN A 261 6.69 -5.41 -5.45
C ASN A 261 5.45 -5.88 -6.25
N GLY A 262 4.60 -4.96 -6.67
CA GLY A 262 3.39 -5.25 -7.47
C GLY A 262 2.58 -3.97 -7.67
N LEU A 263 1.35 -4.05 -8.16
CA LEU A 263 0.57 -5.22 -8.48
C LEU A 263 0.09 -5.17 -9.94
N LYS A 264 -0.71 -4.13 -10.32
CA LYS A 264 -1.40 -4.05 -11.62
C LYS A 264 -1.67 -2.62 -12.07
N THR A 265 -1.54 -2.39 -13.36
CA THR A 265 -1.95 -1.15 -14.02
C THR A 265 -3.23 -1.37 -14.84
N GLY A 266 -3.97 -0.30 -15.08
CA GLY A 266 -5.16 -0.32 -15.93
C GLY A 266 -5.32 1.01 -16.64
N SER A 267 -5.70 0.97 -17.92
CA SER A 267 -5.88 2.17 -18.73
C SER A 267 -7.02 1.95 -19.72
N SER A 268 -7.89 2.95 -19.85
CA SER A 268 -9.03 2.91 -20.78
C SER A 268 -9.53 4.31 -21.12
N GLY A 269 -10.31 4.43 -22.18
CA GLY A 269 -10.98 5.69 -22.52
C GLY A 269 -11.98 6.16 -21.45
N TYR A 270 -12.50 5.27 -20.62
CA TYR A 270 -13.45 5.58 -19.55
C TYR A 270 -12.76 5.90 -18.21
N GLY A 271 -11.68 5.19 -17.90
CA GLY A 271 -10.98 5.26 -16.61
C GLY A 271 -9.73 6.12 -16.60
N ALA A 272 -9.26 6.59 -17.76
CA ALA A 272 -7.93 7.16 -17.94
C ALA A 272 -6.83 6.21 -17.43
N PHE A 273 -5.87 6.66 -16.60
CA PHE A 273 -4.73 5.86 -16.19
C PHE A 273 -4.79 5.54 -14.68
N ASN A 274 -4.80 4.27 -14.37
CA ASN A 274 -4.96 3.73 -13.02
C ASN A 274 -3.80 2.80 -12.67
N TYR A 275 -3.48 2.67 -11.38
CA TYR A 275 -2.62 1.57 -10.94
C TYR A 275 -2.84 1.21 -9.46
N ILE A 276 -2.48 -0.02 -9.11
CA ILE A 276 -2.28 -0.49 -7.74
C ILE A 276 -0.79 -0.76 -7.58
N ALA A 277 -0.18 -0.19 -6.54
CA ALA A 277 1.10 -0.63 -6.05
C ALA A 277 0.95 -1.39 -4.73
N THR A 278 1.82 -2.37 -4.53
CA THR A 278 2.06 -3.01 -3.24
C THR A 278 3.49 -2.74 -2.81
N TYR A 279 3.68 -2.56 -1.50
CA TYR A 279 4.97 -2.27 -0.90
C TYR A 279 5.22 -3.22 0.28
N ASP A 280 6.43 -3.80 0.34
CA ASP A 280 6.85 -4.67 1.45
C ASP A 280 8.35 -4.44 1.73
N LYS A 281 8.64 -3.57 2.68
CA LYS A 281 10.00 -3.29 3.14
C LYS A 281 9.96 -2.74 4.57
N ASP A 282 11.01 -2.99 5.35
CA ASP A 282 11.16 -2.49 6.72
C ASP A 282 9.96 -2.84 7.62
N GLN A 283 9.36 -4.01 7.41
CA GLN A 283 8.15 -4.51 8.08
C GLN A 283 6.88 -3.68 7.81
N MET A 284 6.94 -2.73 6.89
CA MET A 284 5.77 -2.02 6.41
C MET A 284 5.22 -2.76 5.18
N LYS A 285 3.97 -3.22 5.26
CA LYS A 285 3.21 -3.73 4.13
C LYS A 285 2.10 -2.76 3.79
N LEU A 286 2.16 -2.20 2.59
CA LEU A 286 1.22 -1.18 2.14
C LEU A 286 0.54 -1.59 0.83
N VAL A 287 -0.69 -1.15 0.66
CA VAL A 287 -1.39 -1.12 -0.62
C VAL A 287 -1.64 0.33 -0.99
N GLU A 288 -1.29 0.71 -2.19
CA GLU A 288 -1.60 1.99 -2.79
C GLU A 288 -2.51 1.79 -4.00
N VAL A 289 -3.54 2.61 -4.13
CA VAL A 289 -4.41 2.66 -5.32
C VAL A 289 -4.50 4.10 -5.81
N VAL A 290 -4.26 4.30 -7.09
CA VAL A 290 -4.38 5.60 -7.77
C VAL A 290 -5.27 5.43 -9.00
N LEU A 291 -6.34 6.22 -9.09
CA LEU A 291 -7.34 6.12 -10.15
C LEU A 291 -7.54 7.44 -10.90
N GLY A 292 -7.74 7.33 -12.20
CA GLY A 292 -8.18 8.44 -13.05
C GLY A 292 -7.13 9.53 -13.23
N VAL A 293 -5.87 9.18 -13.45
CA VAL A 293 -4.81 10.15 -13.74
C VAL A 293 -4.87 10.61 -15.19
N GLY A 294 -4.86 11.92 -15.39
CA GLY A 294 -4.78 12.54 -16.70
C GLY A 294 -6.03 12.35 -17.56
N ASP A 295 -5.81 12.37 -18.86
CA ASP A 295 -6.83 12.20 -19.90
C ASP A 295 -6.35 11.16 -20.92
N TRP A 296 -7.26 10.30 -21.39
CA TRP A 296 -6.96 9.23 -22.35
C TRP A 296 -6.35 9.73 -23.66
N SER A 297 -6.67 10.94 -24.09
CA SER A 297 -6.09 11.54 -25.29
C SER A 297 -4.59 11.81 -25.18
N ASN A 298 -4.05 11.88 -23.94
CA ASN A 298 -2.61 12.04 -23.70
C ASN A 298 -2.05 10.78 -23.06
N GLN A 299 -1.36 9.96 -23.85
CA GLN A 299 -0.79 8.68 -23.41
C GLN A 299 0.38 8.82 -22.40
N ASP A 300 0.91 10.03 -22.18
CA ASP A 300 1.87 10.29 -21.08
C ASP A 300 1.29 9.98 -19.70
N GLY A 301 -0.03 9.94 -19.57
CA GLY A 301 -0.74 9.51 -18.37
C GLY A 301 -0.30 8.14 -17.86
N GLU A 302 0.18 7.26 -18.76
CA GLU A 302 0.74 5.97 -18.43
C GLU A 302 1.97 6.07 -17.50
N PHE A 303 2.78 7.10 -17.67
CA PHE A 303 3.93 7.42 -16.86
C PHE A 303 3.56 8.31 -15.67
N ILE A 304 2.73 9.32 -15.92
CA ILE A 304 2.36 10.35 -14.93
C ILE A 304 1.63 9.74 -13.72
N ARG A 305 0.82 8.68 -13.90
CA ARG A 305 0.17 8.00 -12.76
C ARG A 305 1.17 7.56 -11.69
N HIS A 306 2.39 7.15 -12.09
CA HIS A 306 3.44 6.72 -11.17
C HIS A 306 4.12 7.89 -10.44
N THR A 307 4.19 9.07 -11.06
CA THR A 307 4.76 10.24 -10.37
C THR A 307 3.88 10.70 -9.21
N PHE A 308 2.56 10.70 -9.41
CA PHE A 308 1.60 11.00 -8.35
C PHE A 308 1.63 9.94 -7.23
N GLY A 309 1.57 8.67 -7.60
CA GLY A 309 1.60 7.62 -6.60
C GLY A 309 2.91 7.56 -5.84
N ASN A 310 4.05 7.63 -6.51
CA ASN A 310 5.34 7.67 -5.84
C ASN A 310 5.44 8.84 -4.84
N ALA A 311 4.85 9.98 -5.15
CA ALA A 311 4.81 11.11 -4.22
C ALA A 311 3.95 10.80 -2.99
N ILE A 312 2.77 10.17 -3.19
CA ILE A 312 1.90 9.73 -2.09
C ILE A 312 2.58 8.66 -1.25
N LEU A 313 3.17 7.65 -1.88
CA LEU A 313 3.86 6.57 -1.17
C LEU A 313 5.04 7.12 -0.35
N ASN A 314 5.86 8.00 -0.92
CA ASN A 314 6.96 8.65 -0.22
C ASN A 314 6.46 9.47 0.97
N TYR A 315 5.37 10.24 0.80
CA TYR A 315 4.74 10.97 1.91
C TYR A 315 4.37 10.01 3.05
N VAL A 316 3.75 8.87 2.76
CA VAL A 316 3.41 7.88 3.78
C VAL A 316 4.66 7.31 4.44
N LEU A 317 5.70 6.96 3.67
CA LEU A 317 6.97 6.45 4.19
C LEU A 317 7.74 7.48 5.03
N GLU A 318 7.58 8.78 4.74
CA GLU A 318 8.16 9.87 5.53
C GLU A 318 7.42 10.11 6.84
N HIS A 319 6.09 9.94 6.86
CA HIS A 319 5.24 10.29 8.01
C HIS A 319 4.92 9.09 8.92
N PHE A 320 5.03 7.87 8.44
CA PHE A 320 4.72 6.66 9.18
C PHE A 320 5.94 5.74 9.32
N SER A 321 5.92 4.87 10.31
CA SER A 321 6.94 3.83 10.51
C SER A 321 6.36 2.64 11.26
N TYR A 322 6.86 1.44 10.96
CA TYR A 322 6.55 0.25 11.75
C TYR A 322 7.33 0.31 13.06
N ARG A 323 6.65 0.14 14.18
CA ARG A 323 7.26 0.23 15.51
C ARG A 323 6.71 -0.81 16.47
N THR A 324 7.58 -1.31 17.31
CA THR A 324 7.18 -2.05 18.50
C THR A 324 6.60 -1.07 19.51
N ILE A 325 5.33 -1.27 19.84
CA ILE A 325 4.60 -0.49 20.84
C ILE A 325 4.78 -1.11 22.22
N LEU A 326 4.76 -2.45 22.29
CA LEU A 326 4.93 -3.20 23.51
C LEU A 326 5.67 -4.51 23.21
N SER A 327 6.78 -4.77 23.89
CA SER A 327 7.49 -6.04 23.80
C SER A 327 6.76 -7.15 24.56
N ALA A 328 7.01 -8.41 24.23
CA ALA A 328 6.62 -9.49 25.13
C ALA A 328 7.38 -9.39 26.45
N GLY A 329 6.73 -9.72 27.57
CA GLY A 329 7.35 -9.68 28.89
C GLY A 329 6.60 -8.85 29.92
N GLU A 330 7.29 -8.51 31.01
CA GLU A 330 6.73 -7.73 32.13
C GLU A 330 6.75 -6.24 31.85
N HIS A 331 5.67 -5.57 32.21
CA HIS A 331 5.50 -4.12 32.11
C HIS A 331 4.87 -3.57 33.40
N ASN A 332 5.19 -2.33 33.72
CA ASN A 332 4.50 -1.60 34.77
C ASN A 332 3.51 -0.63 34.16
N PHE A 333 2.24 -0.82 34.43
CA PHE A 333 1.16 0.00 33.94
C PHE A 333 0.39 0.59 35.10
N ASP A 334 0.52 1.90 35.36
CA ASP A 334 -0.09 2.62 36.47
C ASP A 334 0.15 1.98 37.85
N GLY A 335 1.37 1.47 38.10
CA GLY A 335 1.73 0.81 39.34
C GLY A 335 1.35 -0.68 39.41
N HIS A 336 0.65 -1.20 38.36
CA HIS A 336 0.31 -2.62 38.26
C HIS A 336 1.31 -3.34 37.34
N LYS A 337 1.79 -4.50 37.77
CA LYS A 337 2.60 -5.38 36.93
C LYS A 337 1.69 -6.17 35.98
N ILE A 338 1.96 -6.08 34.73
CA ILE A 338 1.29 -6.86 33.68
C ILE A 338 2.34 -7.60 32.85
N THR A 339 2.00 -8.79 32.39
CA THR A 339 2.83 -9.57 31.47
C THR A 339 2.11 -9.78 30.16
N THR A 340 2.76 -9.50 29.05
CA THR A 340 2.26 -9.80 27.71
C THR A 340 2.96 -11.00 27.12
N ASN A 341 2.22 -11.88 26.43
CA ASN A 341 2.74 -13.10 25.83
C ASN A 341 3.31 -12.90 24.42
N LYS A 342 3.03 -11.75 23.80
CA LYS A 342 3.47 -11.42 22.45
C LYS A 342 3.90 -9.96 22.35
N THR A 343 4.81 -9.69 21.45
CA THR A 343 5.16 -8.32 21.03
C THR A 343 4.02 -7.73 20.20
N LEU A 344 3.65 -6.49 20.49
CA LEU A 344 2.68 -5.72 19.72
C LEU A 344 3.43 -4.66 18.92
N SER A 345 3.41 -4.82 17.60
CA SER A 345 4.05 -3.90 16.66
C SER A 345 3.08 -3.51 15.56
N MET A 346 3.18 -2.30 15.06
CA MET A 346 2.28 -1.76 14.04
C MET A 346 2.84 -0.52 13.36
N ILE A 347 2.21 -0.12 12.26
CA ILE A 347 2.51 1.16 11.60
C ILE A 347 1.87 2.29 12.42
N VAL A 348 2.70 3.26 12.81
CA VAL A 348 2.29 4.46 13.56
C VAL A 348 2.86 5.72 12.92
N GLU A 349 2.19 6.83 13.12
CA GLU A 349 2.67 8.13 12.68
C GLU A 349 3.92 8.51 13.48
N LYS A 350 4.96 8.96 12.78
CA LYS A 350 6.22 9.37 13.40
C LYS A 350 5.99 10.55 14.35
N GLY A 351 6.59 10.48 15.53
CA GLY A 351 6.41 11.50 16.56
C GLY A 351 5.12 11.40 17.39
N LYS A 352 4.16 10.54 16.98
CA LYS A 352 2.96 10.26 17.79
C LYS A 352 3.12 8.95 18.57
N ILE A 353 2.52 8.92 19.75
CA ILE A 353 2.40 7.74 20.58
C ILE A 353 0.93 7.32 20.52
N PRO A 354 0.62 6.09 20.07
CA PRO A 354 -0.76 5.64 20.03
C PRO A 354 -1.35 5.54 21.45
N GLU A 355 -2.61 5.89 21.58
CA GLU A 355 -3.38 5.66 22.80
C GLU A 355 -3.63 4.16 22.95
N TRP A 356 -3.61 3.65 24.17
CA TRP A 356 -3.91 2.27 24.48
C TRP A 356 -4.73 2.12 25.74
N GLN A 357 -5.53 1.08 25.78
CA GLN A 357 -6.45 0.78 26.89
C GLN A 357 -6.32 -0.68 27.28
N VAL A 358 -6.47 -0.96 28.58
CA VAL A 358 -6.53 -2.33 29.09
C VAL A 358 -7.99 -2.68 29.34
N GLU A 359 -8.51 -3.60 28.56
CA GLU A 359 -9.89 -4.11 28.69
C GLU A 359 -9.92 -5.61 28.49
N ASN A 360 -10.73 -6.32 29.29
CA ASN A 360 -10.95 -7.77 29.15
C ASN A 360 -9.67 -8.60 29.06
N LYS A 361 -8.68 -8.27 29.88
CA LYS A 361 -7.34 -8.88 29.84
C LYS A 361 -6.62 -8.72 28.50
N LYS A 362 -6.87 -7.63 27.79
CA LYS A 362 -6.16 -7.26 26.59
C LYS A 362 -5.70 -5.81 26.66
N ILE A 363 -4.54 -5.57 26.10
CA ILE A 363 -4.11 -4.21 25.74
C ILE A 363 -4.58 -3.97 24.31
N ASN A 364 -5.49 -3.01 24.15
CA ASN A 364 -6.00 -2.56 22.86
C ASN A 364 -5.33 -1.23 22.52
N VAL A 365 -4.70 -1.15 21.35
CA VAL A 365 -4.11 0.10 20.88
C VAL A 365 -5.12 0.81 19.98
N LYS A 366 -5.51 2.02 20.38
CA LYS A 366 -6.39 2.86 19.58
C LYS A 366 -5.57 3.58 18.52
N LEU A 367 -5.68 3.12 17.28
CA LEU A 367 -5.12 3.83 16.13
C LEU A 367 -6.03 5.01 15.76
N SER A 368 -5.41 6.16 15.46
CA SER A 368 -6.13 7.31 14.89
C SER A 368 -6.35 7.11 13.41
N GLY A 369 -7.41 7.72 12.85
CA GLY A 369 -7.78 7.66 11.44
C GLY A 369 -8.80 6.59 11.10
N ASP A 370 -9.13 6.50 9.82
CA ASP A 370 -10.16 5.63 9.29
C ASP A 370 -9.61 4.25 8.92
N PHE A 371 -10.51 3.28 8.74
CA PHE A 371 -10.21 1.94 8.27
C PHE A 371 -10.99 1.64 6.99
N LEU A 372 -10.49 0.66 6.22
CA LEU A 372 -11.17 0.21 4.99
C LEU A 372 -12.58 -0.31 5.27
N LYS A 373 -12.77 -0.98 6.39
CA LYS A 373 -14.06 -1.56 6.81
C LYS A 373 -14.38 -1.15 8.25
N ASP A 374 -15.64 -0.84 8.52
CA ASP A 374 -16.12 -0.38 9.83
C ASP A 374 -15.89 -1.38 10.97
N ASN A 375 -15.81 -2.67 10.65
CA ASN A 375 -15.64 -3.75 11.63
C ASN A 375 -14.17 -4.16 11.85
N GLN A 376 -13.21 -3.46 11.27
CA GLN A 376 -11.80 -3.72 11.52
C GLN A 376 -11.45 -3.36 12.96
N LYS A 377 -10.74 -4.28 13.62
CA LYS A 377 -10.40 -4.13 15.04
C LYS A 377 -9.03 -3.50 15.18
N ASN A 378 -8.90 -2.64 16.17
CA ASN A 378 -7.61 -2.15 16.61
C ASN A 378 -6.69 -3.32 17.03
N PRO A 379 -5.38 -3.23 16.77
CA PRO A 379 -4.43 -4.23 17.23
C PRO A 379 -4.45 -4.40 18.75
N SER A 380 -4.36 -5.66 19.20
CA SER A 380 -4.39 -5.97 20.65
C SER A 380 -3.45 -7.13 20.99
N VAL A 381 -3.06 -7.19 22.27
CA VAL A 381 -2.28 -8.29 22.85
C VAL A 381 -2.89 -8.74 24.17
N ASP A 382 -2.88 -10.06 24.39
CA ASP A 382 -3.38 -10.63 25.65
C ASP A 382 -2.43 -10.32 26.82
N VAL A 383 -3.03 -10.03 27.97
CA VAL A 383 -2.34 -9.76 29.23
C VAL A 383 -2.55 -10.94 30.15
N VAL A 384 -1.45 -11.47 30.67
CA VAL A 384 -1.46 -12.39 31.81
C VAL A 384 -1.26 -11.54 33.06
N ALA A 385 -2.32 -11.31 33.83
CA ALA A 385 -2.26 -10.48 35.03
C ALA A 385 -1.55 -11.22 36.17
N GLU A 386 -0.56 -10.59 36.78
CA GLU A 386 -0.21 -10.85 38.16
C GLU A 386 -1.18 -10.13 39.10
N SER A 387 -1.20 -10.46 40.38
CA SER A 387 -2.16 -9.98 41.40
C SER A 387 -2.47 -8.48 41.32
N GLY A 388 -3.74 -8.11 41.16
CA GLY A 388 -4.23 -6.73 41.12
C GLY A 388 -5.01 -6.33 39.86
N PHE A 389 -5.19 -7.21 38.88
CA PHE A 389 -5.90 -6.87 37.65
C PHE A 389 -7.41 -6.56 37.83
N ALA A 390 -8.00 -7.07 38.92
CA ALA A 390 -9.39 -6.81 39.29
C ALA A 390 -9.64 -5.35 39.71
N ASP A 391 -8.58 -4.64 40.10
CA ASP A 391 -8.64 -3.27 40.62
C ASP A 391 -8.40 -2.19 39.56
N LEU A 392 -8.16 -2.59 38.30
CA LEU A 392 -8.04 -1.61 37.22
C LEU A 392 -9.39 -0.92 36.96
N PRO A 393 -9.44 0.41 36.87
CA PRO A 393 -10.68 1.15 36.63
C PRO A 393 -11.40 0.68 35.37
N LYS A 394 -12.71 0.46 35.47
CA LYS A 394 -13.55 -0.01 34.34
C LYS A 394 -13.87 1.08 33.30
N GLU A 395 -13.59 2.34 33.60
CA GLU A 395 -13.79 3.46 32.68
C GLU A 395 -12.44 4.05 32.21
N PRO A 396 -12.34 4.45 30.96
CA PRO A 396 -11.13 5.04 30.42
C PRO A 396 -11.01 6.50 30.88
N GLU A 397 -10.32 6.75 31.98
CA GLU A 397 -9.72 8.08 32.12
C GLU A 397 -8.73 8.27 30.99
N LYS A 398 -8.78 9.42 30.30
CA LYS A 398 -7.80 9.83 29.27
C LYS A 398 -6.40 9.90 29.91
N ARG A 399 -5.68 8.78 29.88
CA ARG A 399 -4.35 8.68 30.49
C ARG A 399 -3.28 9.06 29.49
N LYS A 400 -2.59 10.14 29.76
CA LYS A 400 -1.38 10.54 29.05
C LYS A 400 -0.26 9.56 29.41
N GLN A 401 0.34 8.88 28.43
CA GLN A 401 1.61 8.18 28.65
C GLN A 401 2.61 9.14 29.29
N THR A 402 3.17 8.76 30.43
CA THR A 402 4.21 9.57 31.07
C THR A 402 5.46 9.57 30.21
N LEU A 403 6.10 10.71 30.09
CA LEU A 403 7.38 10.94 29.39
C LEU A 403 8.47 9.89 29.76
N GLN A 404 8.35 9.26 30.91
CA GLN A 404 9.26 8.23 31.40
C GLN A 404 9.31 6.96 30.53
N VAL A 405 8.18 6.46 30.01
CA VAL A 405 8.18 5.26 29.18
C VAL A 405 8.82 5.55 27.81
N TYR A 406 8.58 6.75 27.28
CA TYR A 406 9.21 7.20 26.03
C TYR A 406 10.73 7.36 26.17
N ILE A 407 11.22 7.87 27.31
CA ILE A 407 12.65 8.07 27.56
C ILE A 407 13.37 6.73 27.72
N VAL A 408 12.79 5.74 28.37
CA VAL A 408 13.42 4.42 28.56
C VAL A 408 13.48 3.64 27.24
N GLN A 409 12.45 3.68 26.42
CA GLN A 409 12.42 3.00 25.11
C GLN A 409 13.32 3.65 24.05
N ASN A 410 13.61 4.94 24.19
CA ASN A 410 14.47 5.69 23.26
C ASN A 410 15.76 6.21 23.93
N ALA A 411 16.16 5.65 25.08
CA ALA A 411 17.32 6.11 25.85
C ALA A 411 18.61 6.20 25.00
N PHE A 412 18.81 5.29 24.06
CA PHE A 412 19.95 5.33 23.16
C PHE A 412 19.89 6.51 22.18
N ALA A 413 18.73 6.78 21.59
CA ALA A 413 18.53 7.92 20.68
C ALA A 413 18.69 9.26 21.42
N PHE A 414 18.14 9.37 22.64
CA PHE A 414 18.31 10.55 23.47
C PHE A 414 19.77 10.74 23.92
N ALA A 415 20.49 9.66 24.26
CA ALA A 415 21.92 9.72 24.61
C ALA A 415 22.77 10.21 23.43
N VAL A 416 22.46 9.79 22.20
CA VAL A 416 23.16 10.26 21.00
C VAL A 416 22.88 11.74 20.72
N ILE A 417 21.63 12.20 20.86
CA ILE A 417 21.26 13.60 20.66
C ILE A 417 21.89 14.50 21.72
N ILE A 418 21.85 14.11 23.00
CA ILE A 418 22.45 14.88 24.09
C ILE A 418 23.98 14.87 23.98
N GLY A 419 24.58 13.71 23.67
CA GLY A 419 26.04 13.60 23.45
C GLY A 419 26.52 14.42 22.27
N GLY A 420 25.79 14.38 21.15
CA GLY A 420 26.08 15.21 19.96
C GLY A 420 25.97 16.71 20.26
N SER A 421 24.96 17.14 21.00
CA SER A 421 24.77 18.55 21.39
C SER A 421 25.89 19.04 22.33
N ILE A 422 26.33 18.20 23.27
CA ILE A 422 27.46 18.53 24.16
C ILE A 422 28.77 18.63 23.35
N LEU A 423 29.03 17.71 22.44
CA LEU A 423 30.20 17.74 21.58
C LEU A 423 30.23 19.00 20.69
N PHE A 424 29.10 19.37 20.11
CA PHE A 424 28.96 20.59 19.30
C PHE A 424 29.23 21.85 20.12
N ILE A 425 28.74 21.93 21.34
CA ILE A 425 29.00 23.05 22.25
C ILE A 425 30.49 23.12 22.63
N LEU A 426 31.11 21.98 22.89
CA LEU A 426 32.56 21.92 23.21
C LEU A 426 33.42 22.36 22.02
N VAL A 427 33.07 22.00 20.78
CA VAL A 427 33.74 22.46 19.58
C VAL A 427 33.64 23.98 19.42
N LEU A 428 32.44 24.55 19.57
CA LEU A 428 32.23 26.01 19.51
C LEU A 428 33.03 26.78 20.57
N PHE A 429 33.09 26.26 21.81
CA PHE A 429 33.91 26.85 22.86
C PHE A 429 35.43 26.67 22.60
N GLY A 430 35.83 25.54 22.02
CA GLY A 430 37.20 25.29 21.60
C GLY A 430 37.68 26.29 20.54
N GLU A 431 36.88 26.53 19.49
CA GLU A 431 37.19 27.50 18.45
C GLU A 431 37.25 28.96 18.99
N SER A 432 36.36 29.31 19.90
CA SER A 432 36.36 30.66 20.51
C SER A 432 37.63 30.91 21.34
N ARG A 433 38.12 29.89 22.08
CA ARG A 433 39.36 29.95 22.84
C ARG A 433 40.59 30.00 21.90
N ALA A 434 40.55 29.25 20.81
CA ALA A 434 41.64 29.28 19.82
C ALA A 434 41.73 30.65 19.11
N LYS A 435 40.61 31.28 18.77
CA LYS A 435 40.56 32.64 18.22
C LYS A 435 41.08 33.69 19.21
N LYS A 436 40.76 33.58 20.52
CA LYS A 436 41.31 34.48 21.56
C LYS A 436 42.83 34.32 21.71
N ARG A 437 43.39 33.11 21.71
CA ARG A 437 44.84 32.87 21.81
C ARG A 437 45.58 33.36 20.57
N ARG A 438 45.00 33.29 19.37
CA ARG A 438 45.60 33.86 18.13
C ARG A 438 45.62 35.42 18.15
N LYS A 439 44.59 36.09 18.75
CA LYS A 439 44.61 37.53 18.92
C LYS A 439 45.61 38.03 19.96
N GLN A 440 45.91 37.25 21.02
CA GLN A 440 46.93 37.60 22.03
C GLN A 440 48.36 37.42 21.56
N LYS A 441 48.62 36.56 20.55
CA LYS A 441 49.96 36.36 19.96
C LYS A 441 50.27 37.33 18.83
N ARG A 442 49.31 38.23 18.45
CA ARG A 442 49.49 39.24 17.43
C ARG A 442 49.56 40.67 17.99
N LYS A 443 49.54 40.84 19.31
CA LYS A 443 49.93 42.04 20.05
C LYS A 443 51.26 41.74 20.73
#